data_9cbdc8b42b232441c9d6e2c36f025b01
#
_entry.id   9cbdc8b42b232441c9d6e2c36f025b01
#
_cell.length_a   1.000
_cell.length_b   1.000
_cell.length_c   1.000
_cell.angle_alpha   90.00
_cell.angle_beta   90.00
_cell.angle_gamma   90.00
#
_symmetry.space_group_name_H-M   'P 1'
#
loop_
_entity.id
_entity.type
_entity.pdbx_description
1 polymer ?
#
loop_
_entity_poly.entity_id
_entity_poly.type
_entity_poly.pdbx_seq_one_letter_code
_entity_poly.pdbx_strand_id
1 'polypeptide(L)'
;MLNKLFIGLLVVAFINACGNSTKKEEPSKKGRVLEYTNTLSFLDENGNVVSTLRFEKADDPAERNQGLMDVNSMPADAGMVFYFDTEEPQSFWMMNTPLSLDIMYVSADSTIVSIYKSTTPFSDKSLPSGKPAKYVIETNAGYSISNDIKEGMKVRF
;
A
#
# COMPACT_ATOMS: atom_id res chain seq x y z
N MET A 1 -77.48 -46.41 20.60
CA MET A 1 -76.23 -46.83 19.93
C MET A 1 -75.44 -45.57 19.63
N LEU A 2 -74.42 -45.33 20.36
CA LEU A 2 -73.73 -44.05 20.41
C LEU A 2 -72.40 -44.15 19.68
N ASN A 3 -72.26 -43.53 18.51
CA ASN A 3 -71.05 -43.49 17.72
C ASN A 3 -70.17 -42.34 18.21
N LYS A 4 -69.04 -42.67 18.82
CA LYS A 4 -68.03 -41.67 19.21
C LYS A 4 -67.07 -41.42 18.07
N LEU A 5 -67.15 -40.19 17.52
CA LEU A 5 -66.23 -39.69 16.49
C LEU A 5 -64.94 -39.19 17.17
N PHE A 6 -63.82 -39.87 16.95
CA PHE A 6 -62.52 -39.41 17.37
C PHE A 6 -61.95 -38.45 16.32
N ILE A 7 -61.86 -37.16 16.68
CA ILE A 7 -61.15 -36.17 15.89
C ILE A 7 -59.67 -36.21 16.29
N GLY A 8 -58.85 -36.76 15.41
CA GLY A 8 -57.39 -36.74 15.57
C GLY A 8 -56.81 -35.36 15.21
N LEU A 9 -56.23 -34.70 16.22
CA LEU A 9 -55.55 -33.41 16.05
C LEU A 9 -54.13 -33.67 15.46
N LEU A 10 -53.92 -33.31 14.17
CA LEU A 10 -52.64 -33.42 13.49
C LEU A 10 -51.79 -32.18 13.85
N VAL A 11 -50.84 -32.33 14.76
CA VAL A 11 -49.87 -31.28 15.06
C VAL A 11 -48.78 -31.32 14.03
N VAL A 12 -48.76 -30.33 13.12
CA VAL A 12 -47.69 -30.10 12.14
C VAL A 12 -46.61 -29.32 12.86
N ALA A 13 -45.49 -29.96 13.21
CA ALA A 13 -44.29 -29.31 13.73
C ALA A 13 -43.53 -28.68 12.56
N PHE A 14 -43.55 -27.35 12.45
CA PHE A 14 -42.64 -26.61 11.59
C PHE A 14 -41.22 -26.61 12.18
N ILE A 15 -40.32 -27.41 11.62
CA ILE A 15 -38.92 -27.36 11.91
C ILE A 15 -38.31 -26.19 11.13
N ASN A 16 -38.11 -25.06 11.82
CA ASN A 16 -37.28 -23.96 11.29
C ASN A 16 -35.83 -24.42 11.22
N ALA A 17 -35.36 -24.90 10.11
CA ALA A 17 -33.95 -25.10 9.81
C ALA A 17 -33.30 -23.73 9.58
N CYS A 18 -32.76 -23.10 10.65
CA CYS A 18 -31.80 -22.02 10.52
C CYS A 18 -30.55 -22.57 9.84
N GLY A 19 -30.46 -22.37 8.52
CA GLY A 19 -29.24 -22.60 7.78
C GLY A 19 -28.15 -21.63 8.25
N ASN A 20 -27.24 -22.12 9.10
CA ASN A 20 -26.05 -21.41 9.48
C ASN A 20 -25.10 -21.38 8.27
N SER A 21 -25.20 -20.34 7.42
CA SER A 21 -24.24 -20.07 6.35
C SER A 21 -22.91 -19.69 6.98
N THR A 22 -22.11 -20.67 7.32
CA THR A 22 -20.69 -20.45 7.59
C THR A 22 -20.05 -19.93 6.31
N LYS A 23 -19.91 -18.60 6.22
CA LYS A 23 -19.09 -17.92 5.23
C LYS A 23 -17.68 -18.49 5.39
N LYS A 24 -17.27 -19.38 4.48
CA LYS A 24 -15.89 -19.84 4.41
C LYS A 24 -15.06 -18.60 4.16
N GLU A 25 -14.36 -18.11 5.18
CA GLU A 25 -13.29 -17.13 4.98
C GLU A 25 -12.23 -17.82 4.10
N GLU A 26 -12.07 -17.33 2.87
CA GLU A 26 -10.93 -17.71 2.05
C GLU A 26 -9.67 -17.31 2.85
N PRO A 27 -8.64 -18.19 2.94
CA PRO A 27 -7.40 -17.83 3.60
C PRO A 27 -6.85 -16.58 2.92
N SER A 28 -6.74 -15.49 3.66
CA SER A 28 -6.12 -14.26 3.17
C SER A 28 -4.73 -14.64 2.67
N LYS A 29 -4.43 -14.38 1.39
CA LYS A 29 -3.08 -14.57 0.86
C LYS A 29 -2.14 -13.79 1.76
N LYS A 30 -1.23 -14.47 2.44
CA LYS A 30 -0.19 -13.84 3.26
C LYS A 30 0.62 -12.97 2.29
N GLY A 31 0.52 -11.66 2.40
CA GLY A 31 1.25 -10.73 1.54
C GLY A 31 2.76 -10.85 1.71
N ARG A 32 3.51 -10.25 0.79
CA ARG A 32 4.96 -10.16 0.88
C ARG A 32 5.35 -9.30 2.09
N VAL A 33 6.37 -9.73 2.83
CA VAL A 33 6.95 -9.01 3.98
C VAL A 33 8.26 -8.39 3.52
N LEU A 34 8.50 -7.14 3.90
CA LEU A 34 9.68 -6.36 3.55
C LEU A 34 10.69 -6.33 4.70
N GLU A 35 11.98 -6.15 4.37
CA GLU A 35 13.06 -6.00 5.34
C GLU A 35 13.61 -4.56 5.30
N TYR A 36 13.32 -3.77 6.34
CA TYR A 36 13.69 -2.35 6.43
C TYR A 36 15.07 -2.18 7.07
N THR A 37 16.12 -2.47 6.32
CA THR A 37 17.53 -2.46 6.81
C THR A 37 18.23 -1.12 6.64
N ASN A 38 17.63 -0.19 5.89
CA ASN A 38 18.17 1.12 5.56
C ASN A 38 17.36 2.23 6.19
N THR A 39 17.93 3.44 6.27
CA THR A 39 17.28 4.62 6.83
C THR A 39 17.66 5.84 6.01
N LEU A 40 16.68 6.71 5.75
CA LEU A 40 16.88 8.03 5.16
C LEU A 40 16.23 9.12 6.02
N SER A 41 16.65 10.38 5.80
CA SER A 41 16.04 11.55 6.45
C SER A 41 15.55 12.55 5.42
N PHE A 42 14.35 13.10 5.65
CA PHE A 42 13.85 14.26 4.94
C PHE A 42 14.29 15.54 5.64
N LEU A 43 14.74 16.53 4.89
CA LEU A 43 15.33 17.76 5.41
C LEU A 43 14.53 18.97 4.94
N ASP A 44 14.30 19.92 5.85
CA ASP A 44 13.75 21.23 5.50
C ASP A 44 14.77 22.10 4.74
N GLU A 45 14.37 23.30 4.35
CA GLU A 45 15.22 24.30 3.64
C GLU A 45 16.43 24.74 4.47
N ASN A 46 16.40 24.59 5.80
CA ASN A 46 17.50 24.91 6.71
C ASN A 46 18.43 23.69 6.94
N GLY A 47 18.11 22.53 6.37
CA GLY A 47 18.84 21.28 6.56
C GLY A 47 18.49 20.53 7.85
N ASN A 48 17.43 20.94 8.57
CA ASN A 48 16.97 20.20 9.74
C ASN A 48 16.18 18.97 9.34
N VAL A 49 16.33 17.86 10.10
CA VAL A 49 15.55 16.64 9.88
C VAL A 49 14.11 16.87 10.32
N VAL A 50 13.16 16.70 9.38
CA VAL A 50 11.72 16.77 9.66
C VAL A 50 11.10 15.39 9.84
N SER A 51 11.68 14.37 9.19
CA SER A 51 11.23 12.99 9.32
C SER A 51 12.34 12.00 8.96
N THR A 52 12.24 10.79 9.50
CA THR A 52 13.12 9.65 9.20
C THR A 52 12.29 8.48 8.75
N LEU A 53 12.71 7.81 7.68
CA LEU A 53 12.05 6.66 7.08
C LEU A 53 12.99 5.46 7.09
N ARG A 54 12.53 4.32 7.61
CA ARG A 54 13.18 3.02 7.39
C ARG A 54 12.73 2.47 6.04
N PHE A 55 13.63 1.84 5.28
CA PHE A 55 13.22 1.37 3.96
C PHE A 55 13.89 0.07 3.52
N GLU A 56 13.17 -0.66 2.66
CA GLU A 56 13.72 -1.69 1.81
C GLU A 56 14.22 -1.07 0.51
N LYS A 57 15.40 -1.46 0.10
CA LYS A 57 16.05 -0.98 -1.12
C LYS A 57 15.63 -1.83 -2.32
N ALA A 58 15.39 -1.18 -3.45
CA ALA A 58 15.21 -1.80 -4.77
C ALA A 58 16.24 -1.21 -5.73
N ASP A 59 17.36 -1.89 -5.94
CA ASP A 59 18.47 -1.40 -6.77
C ASP A 59 18.80 -2.30 -7.97
N ASP A 60 18.17 -3.47 -8.08
CA ASP A 60 18.24 -4.27 -9.29
C ASP A 60 16.93 -4.20 -10.13
N PRO A 61 16.96 -4.62 -11.40
CA PRO A 61 15.78 -4.57 -12.27
C PRO A 61 14.60 -5.44 -11.78
N ALA A 62 14.85 -6.57 -11.13
CA ALA A 62 13.80 -7.47 -10.65
C ALA A 62 13.10 -6.86 -9.42
N GLU A 63 13.86 -6.31 -8.48
CA GLU A 63 13.36 -5.61 -7.31
C GLU A 63 12.57 -4.36 -7.69
N ARG A 64 13.09 -3.54 -8.62
CA ARG A 64 12.37 -2.37 -9.12
C ARG A 64 11.06 -2.73 -9.81
N ASN A 65 11.04 -3.83 -10.59
CA ASN A 65 9.81 -4.29 -11.24
C ASN A 65 8.79 -4.86 -10.24
N GLN A 66 9.25 -5.52 -9.19
CA GLN A 66 8.39 -6.06 -8.13
C GLN A 66 7.82 -4.94 -7.26
N GLY A 67 8.62 -3.94 -6.89
CA GLY A 67 8.22 -2.82 -6.04
C GLY A 67 7.41 -3.26 -4.82
N LEU A 68 6.29 -2.60 -4.53
CA LEU A 68 5.36 -2.93 -3.44
C LEU A 68 4.19 -3.84 -3.87
N MET A 69 4.31 -4.53 -5.00
CA MET A 69 3.30 -5.53 -5.41
C MET A 69 3.15 -6.61 -4.34
N ASP A 70 1.91 -7.01 -4.06
CA ASP A 70 1.51 -8.03 -3.08
C ASP A 70 1.88 -7.71 -1.61
N VAL A 71 2.29 -6.48 -1.30
CA VAL A 71 2.50 -6.00 0.09
C VAL A 71 1.17 -5.53 0.65
N ASN A 72 0.63 -6.26 1.64
CA ASN A 72 -0.69 -5.96 2.20
C ASN A 72 -0.65 -4.93 3.34
N SER A 73 0.51 -4.75 3.98
CA SER A 73 0.69 -3.78 5.07
C SER A 73 2.15 -3.37 5.19
N MET A 74 2.38 -2.14 5.63
CA MET A 74 3.68 -1.56 5.85
C MET A 74 3.63 -0.68 7.11
N PRO A 75 4.65 -0.70 8.00
CA PRO A 75 4.72 0.19 9.16
C PRO A 75 4.61 1.66 8.74
N ALA A 76 4.07 2.50 9.62
CA ALA A 76 3.84 3.93 9.32
C ALA A 76 5.14 4.71 9.06
N ASP A 77 6.26 4.26 9.63
CA ASP A 77 7.62 4.83 9.50
C ASP A 77 8.49 4.09 8.47
N ALA A 78 7.87 3.30 7.59
CA ALA A 78 8.60 2.48 6.62
C ALA A 78 8.17 2.74 5.18
N GLY A 79 9.03 2.36 4.22
CA GLY A 79 8.83 2.53 2.80
C GLY A 79 9.74 1.66 1.96
N MET A 80 9.73 1.93 0.65
CA MET A 80 10.66 1.36 -0.32
C MET A 80 11.36 2.49 -1.08
N VAL A 81 12.65 2.30 -1.36
CA VAL A 81 13.43 3.26 -2.16
C VAL A 81 14.03 2.56 -3.36
N PHE A 82 13.69 3.09 -4.52
CA PHE A 82 14.16 2.62 -5.82
C PHE A 82 15.37 3.45 -6.25
N TYR A 83 16.43 2.78 -6.64
CA TYR A 83 17.68 3.38 -7.12
C TYR A 83 17.82 3.12 -8.60
N PHE A 84 18.03 4.16 -9.40
CA PHE A 84 18.26 4.07 -10.84
C PHE A 84 19.72 4.42 -11.15
N ASP A 85 20.29 3.77 -12.18
CA ASP A 85 21.68 4.01 -12.57
C ASP A 85 21.86 5.42 -13.15
N THR A 86 20.87 5.87 -13.92
CA THR A 86 20.83 7.19 -14.58
C THR A 86 19.71 8.05 -14.01
N GLU A 87 19.90 9.37 -14.07
CA GLU A 87 18.85 10.34 -13.79
C GLU A 87 18.07 10.62 -15.07
N GLU A 88 16.83 10.16 -15.11
CA GLU A 88 15.94 10.32 -16.27
C GLU A 88 14.47 10.40 -15.83
N PRO A 89 13.52 10.83 -16.68
CA PRO A 89 12.11 10.77 -16.33
C PRO A 89 11.67 9.35 -16.01
N GLN A 90 11.13 9.15 -14.80
CA GLN A 90 10.60 7.87 -14.33
C GLN A 90 9.09 7.85 -14.44
N SER A 91 8.50 6.65 -14.48
CA SER A 91 7.06 6.47 -14.43
C SER A 91 6.71 5.22 -13.63
N PHE A 92 5.81 5.36 -12.67
CA PHE A 92 5.32 4.30 -11.81
C PHE A 92 3.84 4.01 -12.09
N TRP A 93 3.31 2.98 -11.49
CA TRP A 93 1.92 2.56 -11.51
C TRP A 93 1.58 1.83 -10.21
N MET A 94 0.31 1.51 -10.02
CA MET A 94 -0.15 0.80 -8.82
C MET A 94 -0.63 -0.63 -9.12
N MET A 95 -0.17 -1.22 -10.25
CA MET A 95 -0.56 -2.58 -10.63
C MET A 95 -0.16 -3.57 -9.52
N ASN A 96 -1.09 -4.46 -9.14
CA ASN A 96 -0.90 -5.45 -8.07
C ASN A 96 -0.48 -4.88 -6.71
N THR A 97 -0.63 -3.56 -6.49
CA THR A 97 -0.27 -2.88 -5.25
C THR A 97 -1.54 -2.59 -4.44
N PRO A 98 -1.79 -3.33 -3.34
CA PRO A 98 -3.01 -3.19 -2.54
C PRO A 98 -3.00 -1.97 -1.62
N LEU A 99 -1.83 -1.39 -1.35
CA LEU A 99 -1.65 -0.19 -0.53
C LEU A 99 -1.92 1.08 -1.34
N SER A 100 -2.55 2.08 -0.74
CA SER A 100 -2.47 3.45 -1.21
C SER A 100 -1.15 4.05 -0.75
N LEU A 101 -0.41 4.70 -1.67
CA LEU A 101 0.95 5.18 -1.44
C LEU A 101 1.08 6.68 -1.69
N ASP A 102 2.05 7.31 -1.01
CA ASP A 102 2.67 8.54 -1.47
C ASP A 102 3.95 8.14 -2.25
N ILE A 103 4.10 8.64 -3.49
CA ILE A 103 5.25 8.36 -4.37
C ILE A 103 6.02 9.67 -4.56
N MET A 104 7.28 9.71 -4.13
CA MET A 104 8.13 10.89 -4.19
C MET A 104 9.29 10.64 -5.16
N TYR A 105 9.39 11.44 -6.21
CA TYR A 105 10.48 11.41 -7.16
C TYR A 105 11.60 12.33 -6.72
N VAL A 106 12.84 11.84 -6.75
CA VAL A 106 14.00 12.54 -6.18
C VAL A 106 15.12 12.57 -7.24
N SER A 107 15.65 13.77 -7.52
CA SER A 107 16.76 14.00 -8.45
C SER A 107 18.10 13.47 -7.91
N ALA A 108 19.13 13.46 -8.76
CA ALA A 108 20.47 13.00 -8.39
C ALA A 108 21.10 13.84 -7.27
N ASP A 109 20.74 15.13 -7.15
CA ASP A 109 21.18 16.02 -6.07
C ASP A 109 20.34 15.88 -4.79
N SER A 110 19.52 14.81 -4.72
CA SER A 110 18.64 14.47 -3.59
C SER A 110 17.50 15.46 -3.34
N THR A 111 17.06 16.23 -4.35
CA THR A 111 15.89 17.11 -4.25
C THR A 111 14.62 16.35 -4.62
N ILE A 112 13.56 16.48 -3.84
CA ILE A 112 12.22 16.00 -4.20
C ILE A 112 11.68 16.86 -5.34
N VAL A 113 11.48 16.27 -6.52
CA VAL A 113 11.06 16.98 -7.73
C VAL A 113 9.58 16.86 -8.05
N SER A 114 8.92 15.81 -7.55
CA SER A 114 7.48 15.57 -7.74
C SER A 114 6.95 14.63 -6.65
N ILE A 115 5.68 14.81 -6.25
CA ILE A 115 5.00 13.95 -5.28
C ILE A 115 3.60 13.61 -5.77
N TYR A 116 3.30 12.31 -5.89
CA TYR A 116 1.93 11.81 -5.96
C TYR A 116 1.49 11.43 -4.54
N LYS A 117 0.35 11.94 -4.10
CA LYS A 117 -0.21 11.68 -2.77
C LYS A 117 -1.41 10.76 -2.87
N SER A 118 -1.50 9.80 -1.96
CA SER A 118 -2.66 8.91 -1.81
C SER A 118 -3.09 8.26 -3.12
N THR A 119 -2.15 7.59 -3.80
CA THR A 119 -2.40 6.91 -5.08
C THR A 119 -3.51 5.86 -4.94
N THR A 120 -4.21 5.60 -6.05
CA THR A 120 -5.29 4.61 -6.07
C THR A 120 -4.70 3.20 -6.15
N PRO A 121 -4.97 2.30 -5.19
CA PRO A 121 -4.54 0.90 -5.26
C PRO A 121 -5.02 0.20 -6.54
N PHE A 122 -4.24 -0.77 -7.01
CA PHE A 122 -4.52 -1.60 -8.20
C PHE A 122 -4.74 -0.82 -9.51
N SER A 123 -4.35 0.45 -9.58
CA SER A 123 -4.47 1.27 -10.77
C SER A 123 -3.32 1.00 -11.75
N ASP A 124 -3.65 0.81 -13.02
CA ASP A 124 -2.69 0.72 -14.14
C ASP A 124 -2.35 2.10 -14.75
N LYS A 125 -2.93 3.17 -14.19
CA LYS A 125 -2.66 4.54 -14.63
C LYS A 125 -1.19 4.89 -14.39
N SER A 126 -0.54 5.40 -15.45
CA SER A 126 0.83 5.92 -15.37
C SER A 126 0.90 7.15 -14.45
N LEU A 127 1.93 7.18 -13.61
CA LEU A 127 2.27 8.25 -12.66
C LEU A 127 3.68 8.76 -12.99
N PRO A 128 3.85 9.61 -14.04
CA PRO A 128 5.15 10.07 -14.49
C PRO A 128 5.75 11.11 -13.53
N SER A 129 7.06 11.10 -13.35
CA SER A 129 7.78 12.09 -12.54
C SER A 129 7.69 13.52 -13.10
N GLY A 130 7.47 13.66 -14.41
CA GLY A 130 7.47 14.95 -15.11
C GLY A 130 8.83 15.65 -15.19
N LYS A 131 9.80 15.20 -14.41
CA LYS A 131 11.19 15.71 -14.32
C LYS A 131 12.13 14.51 -14.18
N PRO A 132 13.44 14.66 -14.52
CA PRO A 132 14.43 13.62 -14.25
C PRO A 132 14.47 13.27 -12.76
N ALA A 133 14.54 11.97 -12.46
CA ALA A 133 14.67 11.44 -11.11
C ALA A 133 15.66 10.27 -11.11
N LYS A 134 16.48 10.21 -10.07
CA LYS A 134 17.45 9.14 -9.82
C LYS A 134 16.97 8.17 -8.76
N TYR A 135 16.08 8.64 -7.88
CA TYR A 135 15.49 7.83 -6.82
C TYR A 135 13.98 8.02 -6.82
N VAL A 136 13.28 6.98 -6.36
CA VAL A 136 11.84 7.08 -6.08
C VAL A 136 11.62 6.52 -4.68
N ILE A 137 10.84 7.22 -3.87
CA ILE A 137 10.52 6.83 -2.49
C ILE A 137 9.01 6.57 -2.44
N GLU A 138 8.63 5.36 -2.04
CA GLU A 138 7.25 4.97 -1.79
C GLU A 138 7.01 4.80 -0.29
N THR A 139 5.94 5.42 0.22
CA THR A 139 5.52 5.35 1.62
C THR A 139 4.03 5.10 1.70
N ASN A 140 3.50 4.78 2.89
CA ASN A 140 2.05 4.77 3.09
C ASN A 140 1.44 6.13 2.71
N ALA A 141 0.22 6.10 2.17
CA ALA A 141 -0.53 7.31 1.86
C ALA A 141 -0.68 8.23 3.07
N GLY A 142 -0.49 9.52 2.85
CA GLY A 142 -0.55 10.55 3.89
C GLY A 142 0.75 10.76 4.65
N TYR A 143 1.80 9.97 4.42
CA TYR A 143 3.10 10.14 5.05
C TYR A 143 3.69 11.53 4.74
N SER A 144 3.66 11.95 3.48
CA SER A 144 4.16 13.26 3.07
C SER A 144 3.41 14.42 3.73
N ILE A 145 2.08 14.29 3.88
CA ILE A 145 1.24 15.31 4.54
C ILE A 145 1.54 15.36 6.04
N SER A 146 1.57 14.21 6.71
CA SER A 146 1.77 14.11 8.17
C SER A 146 3.14 14.61 8.62
N ASN A 147 4.14 14.56 7.74
CA ASN A 147 5.52 14.98 8.02
C ASN A 147 5.89 16.31 7.31
N ASP A 148 4.92 17.03 6.75
CA ASP A 148 5.11 18.31 6.02
C ASP A 148 6.14 18.23 4.89
N ILE A 149 6.25 17.07 4.21
CA ILE A 149 7.19 16.84 3.13
C ILE A 149 6.65 17.45 1.85
N LYS A 150 7.48 18.23 1.15
CA LYS A 150 7.14 19.02 -0.04
C LYS A 150 8.19 18.88 -1.14
N GLU A 151 7.77 19.18 -2.36
CA GLU A 151 8.71 19.38 -3.47
C GLU A 151 9.71 20.49 -3.13
N GLY A 152 10.96 20.33 -3.53
CA GLY A 152 12.07 21.22 -3.21
C GLY A 152 12.85 20.84 -1.96
N MET A 153 12.29 20.03 -1.06
CA MET A 153 13.01 19.52 0.12
C MET A 153 14.07 18.50 -0.29
N LYS A 154 15.06 18.32 0.60
CA LYS A 154 16.18 17.40 0.38
C LYS A 154 15.97 16.08 1.10
N VAL A 155 16.56 15.02 0.53
CA VAL A 155 16.65 13.69 1.15
C VAL A 155 18.11 13.39 1.43
N ARG A 156 18.41 12.82 2.61
CA ARG A 156 19.72 12.30 2.98
C ARG A 156 19.59 10.80 3.21
N PHE A 157 20.18 10.03 2.31
CA PHE A 157 20.27 8.57 2.35
C PHE A 157 21.34 8.09 3.30
#